data_dfcee74df014d7e17d8814a7cb5a558d
#
_entry.id   dfcee74df014d7e17d8814a7cb5a558d
#
_cell.length_a   1.000
_cell.length_b   1.000
_cell.length_c   1.000
_cell.angle_alpha   90.00
_cell.angle_beta   90.00
_cell.angle_gamma   90.00
#
_symmetry.space_group_name_H-M   'P 1'
#
loop_
_entity.id
_entity.type
_entity.pdbx_description
1 polymer ?
#
loop_
_entity_poly.entity_id
_entity_poly.type
_entity_poly.pdbx_seq_one_letter_code
_entity_poly.pdbx_strand_id
1 'polypeptide(L)'
;MKGKHIIVGVSAGIAAYKAIEVVSRLRKAGAEVKVVMTKNATHIATPMTFGEISGHPVAVDMWEEIHDWNVEHIALATWADAYIVVPATANVIGKIRAGIADDMLTTTIMATPAPKFLCPAMNTEMFNNPIVQRNLKDLSSLGYHIMQPDAGWLACGVTGVGRLPAPEEIVNWLTEELHSLDGTGKLAGKTILVTAGGTQENIDPVRYIGNRSSGKMGYAIAAAAVKEKARVILESAPTSLEIPKGVEYVPVDSAESMQEAVNSYYESTDVVIMAAAVSDFRVANKAPQKIKKMESMTLDLVKNPDILKGLGEHKTHQLLVGFAAETEHVVDYGMDKVRRKNLDMLVANDVSKSNAGFNVDTNEGYFLYPNKEPKIMPNMQKSELARYIIGEVIELLAVK
;
A
#
# COMPACT_ATOMS: atom_id res chain seq x y z
N MET A 1 3.30 -8.93 16.05
CA MET A 1 4.73 -8.84 16.51
C MET A 1 5.06 -9.85 17.61
N LYS A 2 4.04 -10.50 18.24
CA LYS A 2 4.28 -11.43 19.35
C LYS A 2 5.26 -12.58 19.00
N GLY A 3 6.33 -12.71 19.78
CA GLY A 3 7.36 -13.74 19.61
C GLY A 3 8.36 -13.49 18.47
N LYS A 4 8.28 -12.36 17.77
CA LYS A 4 9.26 -11.98 16.74
C LYS A 4 10.52 -11.38 17.37
N HIS A 5 11.67 -11.72 16.84
CA HIS A 5 12.97 -11.20 17.21
C HIS A 5 13.38 -10.06 16.27
N ILE A 6 13.44 -8.84 16.77
CA ILE A 6 13.68 -7.64 15.96
C ILE A 6 15.01 -6.99 16.36
N ILE A 7 15.89 -6.76 15.40
CA ILE A 7 17.05 -5.88 15.59
C ILE A 7 16.69 -4.48 15.12
N VAL A 8 16.91 -3.52 16.01
CA VAL A 8 16.81 -2.09 15.69
C VAL A 8 18.20 -1.50 15.57
N GLY A 9 18.61 -1.20 14.33
CA GLY A 9 19.85 -0.49 14.02
C GLY A 9 19.64 1.03 14.16
N VAL A 10 20.47 1.71 14.94
CA VAL A 10 20.35 3.15 15.17
C VAL A 10 21.59 3.85 14.62
N SER A 11 21.39 4.72 13.61
CA SER A 11 22.47 5.53 13.05
C SER A 11 22.42 6.99 13.49
N ALA A 12 23.52 7.73 13.31
CA ALA A 12 23.74 9.07 13.83
C ALA A 12 22.95 10.14 13.05
N GLY A 13 21.65 10.21 13.25
CA GLY A 13 20.79 11.31 12.82
C GLY A 13 20.10 11.93 14.03
N ILE A 14 19.76 13.22 13.96
CA ILE A 14 19.08 13.91 15.09
C ILE A 14 17.81 13.16 15.50
N ALA A 15 17.13 12.49 14.58
CA ALA A 15 15.93 11.69 14.83
C ALA A 15 16.19 10.38 15.62
N ALA A 16 17.44 10.05 15.99
CA ALA A 16 17.79 8.84 16.75
C ALA A 16 17.02 8.76 18.10
N TYR A 17 16.65 9.89 18.71
CA TYR A 17 15.84 9.89 19.91
C TYR A 17 14.46 9.25 19.71
N LYS A 18 13.89 9.31 18.50
CA LYS A 18 12.61 8.66 18.18
C LYS A 18 12.71 7.14 18.13
N ALA A 19 13.90 6.61 17.84
CA ALA A 19 14.12 5.16 17.85
C ALA A 19 13.88 4.53 19.24
N ILE A 20 14.06 5.30 20.31
CA ILE A 20 13.74 4.88 21.68
C ILE A 20 12.27 4.50 21.81
N GLU A 21 11.38 5.35 21.27
CA GLU A 21 9.95 5.06 21.26
C GLU A 21 9.59 3.89 20.33
N VAL A 22 10.25 3.76 19.18
CA VAL A 22 10.08 2.60 18.30
C VAL A 22 10.39 1.30 19.04
N VAL A 23 11.52 1.22 19.75
CA VAL A 23 11.89 0.06 20.58
C VAL A 23 10.82 -0.24 21.64
N SER A 24 10.38 0.80 22.36
CA SER A 24 9.33 0.67 23.38
C SER A 24 8.02 0.12 22.80
N ARG A 25 7.58 0.62 21.64
CA ARG A 25 6.34 0.20 20.98
C ARG A 25 6.45 -1.23 20.43
N LEU A 26 7.58 -1.62 19.85
CA LEU A 26 7.83 -2.98 19.38
C LEU A 26 7.73 -3.99 20.54
N ARG A 27 8.33 -3.69 21.69
CA ARG A 27 8.20 -4.51 22.89
C ARG A 27 6.77 -4.61 23.40
N LYS A 28 6.04 -3.47 23.46
CA LYS A 28 4.61 -3.46 23.82
C LYS A 28 3.76 -4.30 22.85
N ALA A 29 4.15 -4.38 21.59
CA ALA A 29 3.52 -5.25 20.59
C ALA A 29 3.91 -6.73 20.72
N GLY A 30 4.75 -7.08 21.72
CA GLY A 30 5.15 -8.45 22.06
C GLY A 30 6.38 -8.97 21.31
N ALA A 31 7.14 -8.09 20.63
CA ALA A 31 8.42 -8.45 20.04
C ALA A 31 9.54 -8.50 21.09
N GLU A 32 10.51 -9.37 20.89
CA GLU A 32 11.80 -9.31 21.56
C GLU A 32 12.73 -8.42 20.74
N VAL A 33 13.35 -7.41 21.36
CA VAL A 33 14.08 -6.36 20.64
C VAL A 33 15.51 -6.26 21.15
N LYS A 34 16.47 -6.36 20.24
CA LYS A 34 17.88 -6.00 20.49
C LYS A 34 18.27 -4.77 19.69
N VAL A 35 19.18 -3.97 20.21
CA VAL A 35 19.58 -2.71 19.60
C VAL A 35 21.04 -2.76 19.21
N VAL A 36 21.33 -2.31 17.97
CA VAL A 36 22.69 -2.14 17.45
C VAL A 36 22.86 -0.67 17.08
N MET A 37 23.90 -0.03 17.57
CA MET A 37 24.14 1.39 17.31
C MET A 37 25.46 1.62 16.56
N THR A 38 25.48 2.59 15.65
CA THR A 38 26.76 3.12 15.19
C THR A 38 27.43 3.91 16.33
N LYS A 39 28.74 3.92 16.39
CA LYS A 39 29.50 4.68 17.40
C LYS A 39 29.08 6.15 17.45
N ASN A 40 28.82 6.76 16.29
CA ASN A 40 28.38 8.16 16.24
C ASN A 40 26.94 8.35 16.77
N ALA A 41 26.08 7.34 16.73
CA ALA A 41 24.72 7.46 17.27
C ALA A 41 24.71 7.63 18.79
N THR A 42 25.73 7.14 19.50
CA THR A 42 25.86 7.26 20.95
C THR A 42 26.03 8.70 21.45
N HIS A 43 26.42 9.62 20.55
CA HIS A 43 26.48 11.07 20.85
C HIS A 43 25.10 11.73 20.88
N ILE A 44 24.06 11.08 20.30
CA ILE A 44 22.71 11.64 20.21
C ILE A 44 21.78 10.96 21.23
N ALA A 45 21.88 9.63 21.33
CA ALA A 45 21.10 8.84 22.30
C ALA A 45 22.02 7.78 22.92
N THR A 46 21.90 7.60 24.25
CA THR A 46 22.84 6.75 24.96
C THR A 46 22.49 5.27 24.84
N PRO A 47 23.49 4.36 24.74
CA PRO A 47 23.25 2.91 24.79
C PRO A 47 22.48 2.50 26.05
N MET A 48 22.75 3.13 27.21
CA MET A 48 22.04 2.87 28.46
C MET A 48 20.53 3.02 28.30
N THR A 49 20.03 4.09 27.65
CA THR A 49 18.60 4.32 27.45
C THR A 49 17.98 3.20 26.63
N PHE A 50 18.65 2.79 25.57
CA PHE A 50 18.16 1.69 24.73
C PHE A 50 18.22 0.34 25.46
N GLY A 51 19.26 0.10 26.27
CA GLY A 51 19.42 -1.10 27.06
C GLY A 51 18.28 -1.28 28.06
N GLU A 52 17.96 -0.25 28.83
CA GLU A 52 16.86 -0.25 29.79
C GLU A 52 15.50 -0.50 29.12
N ILE A 53 15.25 0.13 27.95
CA ILE A 53 13.97 0.01 27.26
C ILE A 53 13.88 -1.34 26.51
N SER A 54 14.95 -1.83 25.91
CA SER A 54 14.96 -3.12 25.22
C SER A 54 15.03 -4.31 26.18
N GLY A 55 15.61 -4.10 27.38
CA GLY A 55 15.90 -5.17 28.32
C GLY A 55 17.12 -6.03 27.93
N HIS A 56 17.92 -5.56 26.99
CA HIS A 56 19.11 -6.23 26.47
C HIS A 56 20.30 -5.27 26.35
N PRO A 57 21.55 -5.75 26.47
CA PRO A 57 22.73 -4.97 26.14
C PRO A 57 22.66 -4.42 24.71
N VAL A 58 23.22 -3.24 24.51
CA VAL A 58 23.26 -2.57 23.20
C VAL A 58 24.62 -2.81 22.55
N ALA A 59 24.61 -3.41 21.37
CA ALA A 59 25.85 -3.64 20.61
C ALA A 59 26.32 -2.38 19.89
N VAL A 60 27.52 -1.90 20.19
CA VAL A 60 28.10 -0.65 19.61
C VAL A 60 29.42 -0.93 18.92
N ASP A 61 30.33 -1.62 19.57
CA ASP A 61 31.69 -1.88 19.10
C ASP A 61 31.88 -3.36 18.82
N MET A 62 32.52 -3.70 17.70
CA MET A 62 32.84 -5.10 17.35
C MET A 62 33.98 -5.69 18.19
N TRP A 63 34.68 -4.84 18.94
CA TRP A 63 35.91 -5.19 19.67
C TRP A 63 35.71 -5.11 21.20
N GLU A 64 34.47 -4.94 21.69
CA GLU A 64 34.18 -5.08 23.11
C GLU A 64 34.41 -6.52 23.57
N GLU A 65 34.74 -6.70 24.87
CA GLU A 65 35.00 -8.02 25.45
C GLU A 65 33.83 -8.97 25.22
N ILE A 66 34.13 -10.11 24.60
CA ILE A 66 33.13 -11.15 24.26
C ILE A 66 32.82 -11.90 25.57
N HIS A 67 31.59 -11.72 26.06
CA HIS A 67 31.09 -12.44 27.22
C HIS A 67 30.67 -13.90 26.88
N ASP A 68 30.36 -14.17 25.60
CA ASP A 68 30.07 -15.48 25.06
C ASP A 68 30.98 -15.80 23.86
N TRP A 69 31.39 -17.05 23.69
CA TRP A 69 32.33 -17.52 22.64
C TRP A 69 31.78 -17.42 21.21
N ASN A 70 30.66 -16.75 20.99
CA ASN A 70 30.09 -16.50 19.66
C ASN A 70 30.43 -15.08 19.17
N VAL A 71 30.79 -14.98 17.90
CA VAL A 71 31.00 -13.69 17.23
C VAL A 71 29.70 -12.91 17.27
N GLU A 72 29.65 -11.84 18.06
CA GLU A 72 28.41 -11.15 18.46
C GLU A 72 27.56 -10.70 17.26
N HIS A 73 28.16 -10.10 16.22
CA HIS A 73 27.42 -9.67 15.03
C HIS A 73 26.79 -10.84 14.25
N ILE A 74 27.40 -12.04 14.28
CA ILE A 74 26.81 -13.24 13.66
C ILE A 74 25.69 -13.78 14.53
N ALA A 75 25.87 -13.82 15.87
CA ALA A 75 24.83 -14.25 16.79
C ALA A 75 23.58 -13.36 16.68
N LEU A 76 23.75 -12.04 16.59
CA LEU A 76 22.67 -11.09 16.34
C LEU A 76 22.03 -11.31 14.96
N ALA A 77 22.83 -11.44 13.91
CA ALA A 77 22.34 -11.62 12.55
C ALA A 77 21.47 -12.86 12.37
N THR A 78 21.83 -13.97 13.03
CA THR A 78 21.09 -15.25 12.99
C THR A 78 19.89 -15.27 13.94
N TRP A 79 19.92 -14.50 15.01
CA TRP A 79 18.82 -14.40 15.95
C TRP A 79 17.62 -13.64 15.39
N ALA A 80 17.83 -12.72 14.45
CA ALA A 80 16.81 -11.80 13.98
C ALA A 80 15.79 -12.43 13.03
N ASP A 81 14.50 -12.19 13.27
CA ASP A 81 13.41 -12.36 12.28
C ASP A 81 13.25 -11.13 11.38
N ALA A 82 13.74 -9.97 11.81
CA ALA A 82 13.80 -8.75 11.02
C ALA A 82 14.89 -7.80 11.52
N TYR A 83 15.48 -7.03 10.59
CA TYR A 83 16.44 -5.98 10.89
C TYR A 83 15.92 -4.63 10.38
N ILE A 84 15.64 -3.67 11.27
CA ILE A 84 15.18 -2.33 10.89
C ILE A 84 16.19 -1.26 11.32
N VAL A 85 16.55 -0.36 10.39
CA VAL A 85 17.44 0.79 10.68
C VAL A 85 16.60 2.05 10.87
N VAL A 86 16.61 2.61 12.07
CA VAL A 86 15.81 3.78 12.49
C VAL A 86 16.64 4.71 13.36
N PRO A 87 16.98 5.92 12.89
CA PRO A 87 16.91 6.39 11.52
C PRO A 87 17.97 5.75 10.63
N ALA A 88 17.73 5.70 9.30
CA ALA A 88 18.74 5.37 8.33
C ALA A 88 19.30 6.66 7.70
N THR A 89 20.52 7.04 8.08
CA THR A 89 21.20 8.23 7.52
C THR A 89 21.76 7.95 6.13
N ALA A 90 21.99 9.00 5.34
CA ALA A 90 22.60 8.89 4.01
C ALA A 90 23.94 8.13 4.05
N ASN A 91 24.74 8.31 5.14
CA ASN A 91 26.00 7.59 5.33
C ASN A 91 25.75 6.07 5.43
N VAL A 92 24.86 5.63 6.31
CA VAL A 92 24.57 4.20 6.50
C VAL A 92 23.93 3.59 5.24
N ILE A 93 23.01 4.29 4.59
CA ILE A 93 22.43 3.88 3.31
C ILE A 93 23.51 3.68 2.25
N GLY A 94 24.44 4.63 2.14
CA GLY A 94 25.57 4.55 1.21
C GLY A 94 26.50 3.36 1.50
N LYS A 95 26.84 3.12 2.78
CA LYS A 95 27.67 1.98 3.21
C LYS A 95 26.99 0.65 2.88
N ILE A 96 25.74 0.47 3.28
CA ILE A 96 24.96 -0.77 3.02
C ILE A 96 24.92 -1.05 1.51
N ARG A 97 24.60 -0.04 0.70
CA ARG A 97 24.55 -0.16 -0.77
C ARG A 97 25.89 -0.54 -1.38
N ALA A 98 26.99 -0.01 -0.84
CA ALA A 98 28.34 -0.29 -1.32
C ALA A 98 28.95 -1.58 -0.76
N GLY A 99 28.27 -2.27 0.16
CA GLY A 99 28.79 -3.45 0.82
C GLY A 99 29.90 -3.16 1.84
N ILE A 100 29.92 -1.95 2.43
CA ILE A 100 30.89 -1.57 3.46
C ILE A 100 30.37 -2.01 4.81
N ALA A 101 31.14 -2.87 5.49
CA ALA A 101 30.85 -3.44 6.80
C ALA A 101 32.01 -3.11 7.77
N ASP A 102 32.14 -1.83 8.14
CA ASP A 102 33.23 -1.29 8.95
C ASP A 102 32.83 -0.92 10.37
N ASP A 103 31.55 -1.17 10.74
CA ASP A 103 31.02 -0.99 12.08
C ASP A 103 30.00 -2.10 12.45
N MET A 104 29.60 -2.17 13.72
CA MET A 104 28.72 -3.21 14.23
C MET A 104 27.38 -3.26 13.48
N LEU A 105 26.78 -2.10 13.15
CA LEU A 105 25.50 -2.02 12.45
C LEU A 105 25.62 -2.55 11.01
N THR A 106 26.59 -2.08 10.26
CA THR A 106 26.78 -2.42 8.86
C THR A 106 27.24 -3.87 8.68
N THR A 107 28.02 -4.40 9.62
CA THR A 107 28.45 -5.81 9.61
C THR A 107 27.26 -6.73 9.93
N THR A 108 26.47 -6.41 10.96
CA THR A 108 25.33 -7.25 11.35
C THR A 108 24.24 -7.26 10.28
N ILE A 109 23.89 -6.11 9.67
CA ILE A 109 22.87 -6.07 8.62
C ILE A 109 23.33 -6.79 7.34
N MET A 110 24.63 -6.84 7.06
CA MET A 110 25.18 -7.60 5.94
C MET A 110 25.10 -9.09 6.17
N ALA A 111 25.33 -9.54 7.42
CA ALA A 111 25.37 -10.95 7.78
C ALA A 111 23.97 -11.56 7.96
N THR A 112 22.92 -10.76 8.21
CA THR A 112 21.60 -11.30 8.51
C THR A 112 20.87 -11.81 7.27
N PRO A 113 20.30 -13.06 7.32
CA PRO A 113 19.39 -13.56 6.30
C PRO A 113 17.98 -12.94 6.41
N ALA A 114 17.64 -12.34 7.57
CA ALA A 114 16.32 -11.77 7.83
C ALA A 114 15.99 -10.59 6.87
N PRO A 115 14.70 -10.33 6.61
CA PRO A 115 14.28 -9.16 5.86
C PRO A 115 14.77 -7.86 6.49
N LYS A 116 15.18 -6.92 5.64
CA LYS A 116 15.86 -5.68 5.99
C LYS A 116 15.02 -4.47 5.67
N PHE A 117 14.87 -3.58 6.67
CA PHE A 117 13.99 -2.42 6.62
C PHE A 117 14.79 -1.15 6.90
N LEU A 118 14.58 -0.13 6.09
CA LEU A 118 15.27 1.16 6.25
C LEU A 118 14.25 2.28 6.40
N CYS A 119 14.42 3.13 7.42
CA CYS A 119 13.65 4.35 7.63
C CYS A 119 14.56 5.58 7.40
N PRO A 120 14.68 6.07 6.15
CA PRO A 120 15.54 7.21 5.84
C PRO A 120 15.13 8.46 6.62
N ALA A 121 16.11 9.19 7.16
CA ALA A 121 15.91 10.50 7.77
C ALA A 121 17.13 11.37 7.57
N MET A 122 16.93 12.52 6.92
CA MET A 122 18.00 13.46 6.58
C MET A 122 17.43 14.81 6.13
N ASN A 123 18.28 15.80 5.90
CA ASN A 123 17.90 17.05 5.28
C ASN A 123 17.31 16.82 3.87
N THR A 124 16.42 17.70 3.42
CA THR A 124 15.72 17.59 2.14
C THR A 124 16.66 17.52 0.93
N GLU A 125 17.70 18.37 0.90
CA GLU A 125 18.69 18.36 -0.19
C GLU A 125 19.50 17.06 -0.21
N MET A 126 19.82 16.52 0.98
CA MET A 126 20.45 15.21 1.08
C MET A 126 19.53 14.10 0.57
N PHE A 127 18.24 14.14 0.92
CA PHE A 127 17.28 13.14 0.46
C PHE A 127 17.08 13.21 -1.05
N ASN A 128 16.95 14.41 -1.61
CA ASN A 128 16.80 14.63 -3.05
C ASN A 128 18.07 14.44 -3.87
N ASN A 129 19.21 14.26 -3.19
CA ASN A 129 20.50 14.05 -3.88
C ASN A 129 20.43 12.81 -4.78
N PRO A 130 20.78 12.92 -6.08
CA PRO A 130 20.68 11.81 -7.03
C PRO A 130 21.44 10.54 -6.60
N ILE A 131 22.53 10.68 -5.84
CA ILE A 131 23.30 9.55 -5.31
C ILE A 131 22.48 8.82 -4.25
N VAL A 132 21.82 9.56 -3.33
CA VAL A 132 20.98 8.97 -2.28
C VAL A 132 19.77 8.28 -2.89
N GLN A 133 19.08 8.95 -3.84
CA GLN A 133 17.95 8.36 -4.54
C GLN A 133 18.31 7.09 -5.31
N ARG A 134 19.46 7.09 -6.00
CA ARG A 134 19.99 5.89 -6.66
C ARG A 134 20.27 4.78 -5.64
N ASN A 135 20.93 5.09 -4.51
CA ASN A 135 21.25 4.10 -3.48
C ASN A 135 19.98 3.46 -2.91
N LEU A 136 18.93 4.25 -2.64
CA LEU A 136 17.63 3.75 -2.17
C LEU A 136 16.96 2.85 -3.21
N LYS A 137 16.97 3.26 -4.48
CA LYS A 137 16.41 2.46 -5.58
C LYS A 137 17.17 1.14 -5.75
N ASP A 138 18.50 1.15 -5.73
CA ASP A 138 19.34 -0.04 -5.83
C ASP A 138 19.05 -1.00 -4.66
N LEU A 139 18.99 -0.49 -3.42
CA LEU A 139 18.68 -1.31 -2.24
C LEU A 139 17.26 -1.91 -2.31
N SER A 140 16.30 -1.15 -2.77
CA SER A 140 14.93 -1.68 -2.99
C SER A 140 14.93 -2.83 -4.00
N SER A 141 15.71 -2.73 -5.08
CA SER A 141 15.85 -3.81 -6.07
C SER A 141 16.57 -5.05 -5.52
N LEU A 142 17.37 -4.89 -4.48
CA LEU A 142 18.05 -5.97 -3.75
C LEU A 142 17.24 -6.56 -2.59
N GLY A 143 15.95 -6.19 -2.48
CA GLY A 143 15.03 -6.75 -1.49
C GLY A 143 15.02 -6.03 -0.13
N TYR A 144 15.61 -4.82 -0.03
CA TYR A 144 15.43 -3.98 1.14
C TYR A 144 14.08 -3.26 1.08
N HIS A 145 13.34 -3.27 2.20
CA HIS A 145 12.10 -2.52 2.35
C HIS A 145 12.41 -1.11 2.82
N ILE A 146 11.93 -0.10 2.10
CA ILE A 146 12.27 1.30 2.37
C ILE A 146 11.01 2.08 2.69
N MET A 147 10.91 2.58 3.91
CA MET A 147 9.85 3.50 4.30
C MET A 147 10.12 4.89 3.75
N GLN A 148 9.14 5.50 3.10
CA GLN A 148 9.29 6.87 2.63
C GLN A 148 9.31 7.84 3.82
N PRO A 149 10.24 8.82 3.84
CA PRO A 149 10.23 9.84 4.88
C PRO A 149 9.07 10.81 4.68
N ASP A 150 8.59 11.38 5.79
CA ASP A 150 7.56 12.41 5.78
C ASP A 150 8.07 13.74 5.20
N ALA A 151 7.11 14.56 4.74
CA ALA A 151 7.31 15.97 4.54
C ALA A 151 6.95 16.74 5.82
N GLY A 152 7.66 17.84 6.11
CA GLY A 152 7.36 18.69 7.25
C GLY A 152 8.54 19.51 7.72
N TRP A 153 8.41 20.10 8.91
CA TRP A 153 9.47 20.89 9.54
C TRP A 153 10.63 20.00 9.99
N LEU A 154 11.83 20.30 9.52
CA LEU A 154 13.08 19.61 9.84
C LEU A 154 13.86 20.35 10.92
N ALA A 155 14.70 19.64 11.67
CA ALA A 155 15.53 20.20 12.72
C ALA A 155 16.50 21.32 12.26
N CYS A 156 16.80 21.37 10.98
CA CYS A 156 17.62 22.44 10.38
C CYS A 156 16.81 23.73 10.04
N GLY A 157 15.53 23.80 10.41
CA GLY A 157 14.72 25.01 10.24
C GLY A 157 14.08 25.19 8.85
N VAL A 158 14.05 24.14 8.03
CA VAL A 158 13.39 24.16 6.71
C VAL A 158 12.24 23.16 6.65
N THR A 159 11.26 23.45 5.80
CA THR A 159 10.16 22.51 5.50
C THR A 159 10.47 21.74 4.23
N GLY A 160 10.33 20.43 4.28
CA GLY A 160 10.57 19.56 3.11
C GLY A 160 10.49 18.09 3.44
N VAL A 161 10.75 17.24 2.47
CA VAL A 161 10.80 15.78 2.62
C VAL A 161 12.13 15.38 3.28
N GLY A 162 12.10 14.36 4.15
CA GLY A 162 13.30 13.83 4.82
C GLY A 162 13.11 13.65 6.33
N ARG A 163 11.93 13.96 6.86
CA ARG A 163 11.58 13.77 8.27
C ARG A 163 11.29 12.30 8.56
N LEU A 164 11.85 11.76 9.64
CA LEU A 164 11.49 10.42 10.12
C LEU A 164 10.00 10.39 10.47
N PRO A 165 9.22 9.44 9.93
CA PRO A 165 7.82 9.22 10.29
C PRO A 165 7.60 9.06 11.80
N ALA A 166 6.35 9.11 12.23
CA ALA A 166 6.04 8.90 13.63
C ALA A 166 6.39 7.45 14.07
N PRO A 167 6.88 7.25 15.32
CA PRO A 167 7.23 5.91 15.80
C PRO A 167 6.11 4.88 15.67
N GLU A 168 4.86 5.28 15.82
CA GLU A 168 3.69 4.43 15.63
C GLU A 168 3.54 3.98 14.18
N GLU A 169 3.69 4.90 13.22
CA GLU A 169 3.63 4.60 11.80
C GLU A 169 4.74 3.63 11.37
N ILE A 170 5.96 3.80 11.91
CA ILE A 170 7.08 2.89 11.66
C ILE A 170 6.77 1.49 12.15
N VAL A 171 6.22 1.34 13.35
CA VAL A 171 5.89 0.02 13.91
C VAL A 171 4.73 -0.64 13.16
N ASN A 172 3.72 0.13 12.78
CA ASN A 172 2.60 -0.37 11.98
C ASN A 172 3.09 -0.84 10.59
N TRP A 173 3.89 -0.02 9.90
CA TRP A 173 4.47 -0.38 8.61
C TRP A 173 5.33 -1.64 8.70
N LEU A 174 6.24 -1.74 9.68
CA LEU A 174 7.06 -2.94 9.88
C LEU A 174 6.21 -4.19 10.12
N THR A 175 5.14 -4.06 10.90
CA THR A 175 4.22 -5.16 11.18
C THR A 175 3.52 -5.65 9.92
N GLU A 176 3.02 -4.72 9.09
CA GLU A 176 2.36 -5.02 7.81
C GLU A 176 3.32 -5.68 6.82
N GLU A 177 4.55 -5.15 6.68
CA GLU A 177 5.55 -5.71 5.77
C GLU A 177 5.96 -7.14 6.21
N LEU A 178 6.16 -7.37 7.51
CA LEU A 178 6.50 -8.70 8.02
C LEU A 178 5.37 -9.71 7.81
N HIS A 179 4.12 -9.33 8.04
CA HIS A 179 2.98 -10.19 7.73
C HIS A 179 2.94 -10.55 6.24
N SER A 180 3.23 -9.59 5.36
CA SER A 180 3.33 -9.83 3.92
C SER A 180 4.42 -10.84 3.55
N LEU A 181 5.54 -10.87 4.30
CA LEU A 181 6.68 -11.77 4.05
C LEU A 181 6.50 -13.16 4.64
N ASP A 182 5.80 -13.30 5.75
CA ASP A 182 5.61 -14.60 6.45
C ASP A 182 4.79 -15.62 5.64
N GLY A 183 4.27 -15.24 4.48
CA GLY A 183 3.41 -16.12 3.67
C GLY A 183 2.03 -16.40 4.29
N THR A 184 1.76 -15.81 5.45
CA THR A 184 0.50 -15.89 6.19
C THR A 184 -0.45 -14.76 5.84
N GLY A 185 -0.43 -14.27 4.58
CA GLY A 185 -1.39 -13.28 4.12
C GLY A 185 -2.81 -13.76 4.43
N LYS A 186 -3.62 -12.88 5.02
CA LYS A 186 -4.99 -13.21 5.47
C LYS A 186 -5.93 -13.60 4.34
N LEU A 187 -5.48 -13.40 3.09
CA LEU A 187 -6.20 -13.76 1.86
C LEU A 187 -5.54 -14.91 1.09
N ALA A 188 -4.59 -15.64 1.74
CA ALA A 188 -3.97 -16.81 1.12
C ALA A 188 -5.04 -17.86 0.75
N GLY A 189 -4.98 -18.35 -0.49
CA GLY A 189 -5.98 -19.28 -1.04
C GLY A 189 -7.29 -18.63 -1.50
N LYS A 190 -7.43 -17.29 -1.38
CA LYS A 190 -8.58 -16.53 -1.88
C LYS A 190 -8.29 -15.92 -3.25
N THR A 191 -9.29 -15.92 -4.13
CA THR A 191 -9.25 -15.26 -5.43
C THR A 191 -10.03 -13.95 -5.36
N ILE A 192 -9.35 -12.85 -5.71
CA ILE A 192 -9.95 -11.50 -5.72
C ILE A 192 -9.90 -10.94 -7.13
N LEU A 193 -11.06 -10.59 -7.67
CA LEU A 193 -11.20 -9.89 -8.93
C LEU A 193 -11.37 -8.40 -8.64
N VAL A 194 -10.54 -7.57 -9.28
CA VAL A 194 -10.59 -6.11 -9.16
C VAL A 194 -10.75 -5.50 -10.54
N THR A 195 -11.78 -4.66 -10.74
CA THR A 195 -11.89 -3.87 -11.97
C THR A 195 -11.29 -2.48 -11.79
N ALA A 196 -10.68 -1.93 -12.84
CA ALA A 196 -10.01 -0.64 -12.79
C ALA A 196 -10.14 0.17 -14.08
N GLY A 197 -9.84 1.46 -14.01
CA GLY A 197 -9.87 2.36 -15.17
C GLY A 197 -11.27 2.88 -15.48
N GLY A 198 -11.41 3.57 -16.59
CA GLY A 198 -12.67 4.04 -17.15
C GLY A 198 -12.95 3.37 -18.48
N THR A 199 -14.13 2.77 -18.66
CA THR A 199 -14.50 2.15 -19.94
C THR A 199 -14.59 3.20 -21.04
N GLN A 200 -14.27 2.80 -22.26
CA GLN A 200 -14.25 3.62 -23.46
C GLN A 200 -15.27 3.05 -24.46
N GLU A 201 -16.38 3.74 -24.58
CA GLU A 201 -17.46 3.33 -25.49
C GLU A 201 -17.22 3.96 -26.86
N ASN A 202 -16.70 3.18 -27.79
CA ASN A 202 -16.27 3.66 -29.08
C ASN A 202 -17.42 4.22 -29.93
N ILE A 203 -17.26 5.46 -30.40
CA ILE A 203 -18.14 6.10 -31.40
C ILE A 203 -17.69 5.63 -32.81
N ASP A 204 -16.38 5.67 -33.04
CA ASP A 204 -15.71 5.22 -34.26
C ASP A 204 -14.28 4.73 -33.87
N PRO A 205 -13.43 4.28 -34.81
CA PRO A 205 -12.07 3.81 -34.49
C PRO A 205 -11.14 4.86 -33.83
N VAL A 206 -11.55 6.11 -33.71
CA VAL A 206 -10.71 7.22 -33.22
C VAL A 206 -11.28 7.89 -31.99
N ARG A 207 -12.61 7.90 -31.82
CA ARG A 207 -13.33 8.63 -30.76
C ARG A 207 -14.17 7.71 -29.91
N TYR A 208 -14.22 8.01 -28.62
CA TYR A 208 -15.02 7.27 -27.63
C TYR A 208 -15.69 8.23 -26.63
N ILE A 209 -16.71 7.72 -25.95
CA ILE A 209 -17.29 8.30 -24.74
C ILE A 209 -16.74 7.50 -23.57
N GLY A 210 -16.36 8.17 -22.49
CA GLY A 210 -15.82 7.52 -21.30
C GLY A 210 -15.77 8.42 -20.09
N ASN A 211 -15.52 7.81 -18.94
CA ASN A 211 -15.39 8.48 -17.65
C ASN A 211 -13.95 8.92 -17.38
N ARG A 212 -13.79 10.00 -16.61
CA ARG A 212 -12.47 10.57 -16.26
C ARG A 212 -11.78 9.76 -15.13
N SER A 213 -11.75 8.45 -15.24
CA SER A 213 -11.08 7.59 -14.25
C SER A 213 -9.61 7.38 -14.62
N SER A 214 -8.72 7.53 -13.63
CA SER A 214 -7.29 7.25 -13.79
C SER A 214 -6.90 5.78 -13.51
N GLY A 215 -7.82 4.98 -12.95
CA GLY A 215 -7.53 3.60 -12.52
C GLY A 215 -6.76 3.45 -11.20
N LYS A 216 -6.22 4.55 -10.63
CA LYS A 216 -5.34 4.53 -9.44
C LYS A 216 -5.91 3.72 -8.28
N MET A 217 -7.23 3.81 -8.01
CA MET A 217 -7.84 3.12 -6.87
C MET A 217 -7.84 1.60 -7.06
N GLY A 218 -8.28 1.09 -8.22
CA GLY A 218 -8.29 -0.34 -8.52
C GLY A 218 -6.88 -0.94 -8.51
N TYR A 219 -5.89 -0.23 -9.07
CA TYR A 219 -4.50 -0.67 -9.05
C TYR A 219 -3.92 -0.73 -7.64
N ALA A 220 -4.24 0.26 -6.78
CA ALA A 220 -3.82 0.26 -5.38
C ALA A 220 -4.45 -0.90 -4.59
N ILE A 221 -5.75 -1.19 -4.83
CA ILE A 221 -6.46 -2.32 -4.21
C ILE A 221 -5.84 -3.65 -4.65
N ALA A 222 -5.59 -3.82 -5.96
CA ALA A 222 -4.96 -5.02 -6.49
C ALA A 222 -3.57 -5.26 -5.84
N ALA A 223 -2.75 -4.21 -5.74
CA ALA A 223 -1.45 -4.28 -5.07
C ALA A 223 -1.57 -4.64 -3.56
N ALA A 224 -2.57 -4.09 -2.85
CA ALA A 224 -2.82 -4.40 -1.46
C ALA A 224 -3.29 -5.86 -1.26
N ALA A 225 -4.14 -6.37 -2.15
CA ALA A 225 -4.60 -7.76 -2.10
C ALA A 225 -3.48 -8.77 -2.38
N VAL A 226 -2.55 -8.45 -3.30
CA VAL A 226 -1.35 -9.27 -3.56
C VAL A 226 -0.46 -9.35 -2.31
N LYS A 227 -0.31 -8.24 -1.56
CA LYS A 227 0.44 -8.22 -0.30
C LYS A 227 -0.15 -9.20 0.73
N GLU A 228 -1.47 -9.34 0.75
CA GLU A 228 -2.19 -10.30 1.59
C GLU A 228 -2.25 -11.73 1.00
N LYS A 229 -1.42 -12.03 -0.03
CA LYS A 229 -1.29 -13.34 -0.67
C LYS A 229 -2.56 -13.86 -1.36
N ALA A 230 -3.47 -12.97 -1.75
CA ALA A 230 -4.57 -13.34 -2.64
C ALA A 230 -4.04 -13.68 -4.06
N ARG A 231 -4.73 -14.58 -4.75
CA ARG A 231 -4.68 -14.62 -6.21
C ARG A 231 -5.49 -13.43 -6.72
N VAL A 232 -4.86 -12.49 -7.42
CA VAL A 232 -5.51 -11.27 -7.87
C VAL A 232 -5.66 -11.25 -9.38
N ILE A 233 -6.89 -11.10 -9.86
CA ILE A 233 -7.24 -10.84 -11.25
C ILE A 233 -7.55 -9.36 -11.37
N LEU A 234 -6.76 -8.63 -12.16
CA LEU A 234 -6.93 -7.19 -12.40
C LEU A 234 -7.46 -6.98 -13.82
N GLU A 235 -8.75 -6.71 -13.93
CA GLU A 235 -9.39 -6.32 -15.19
C GLU A 235 -9.35 -4.81 -15.32
N SER A 236 -8.64 -4.31 -16.31
CA SER A 236 -8.43 -2.88 -16.45
C SER A 236 -8.78 -2.35 -17.83
N ALA A 237 -9.62 -1.32 -17.83
CA ALA A 237 -9.73 -0.41 -18.96
C ALA A 237 -8.41 0.38 -19.14
N PRO A 238 -8.16 1.01 -20.29
CA PRO A 238 -6.88 1.64 -20.59
C PRO A 238 -6.44 2.65 -19.55
N THR A 239 -5.23 2.52 -19.04
CA THR A 239 -4.56 3.44 -18.12
C THR A 239 -3.09 3.59 -18.48
N SER A 240 -2.42 4.62 -17.93
CA SER A 240 -0.96 4.79 -18.04
C SER A 240 -0.20 4.23 -16.82
N LEU A 241 -0.88 3.49 -15.94
CA LEU A 241 -0.29 2.97 -14.70
C LEU A 241 0.54 1.71 -14.98
N GLU A 242 1.61 1.54 -14.21
CA GLU A 242 2.35 0.27 -14.20
C GLU A 242 1.50 -0.84 -13.57
N ILE A 243 1.47 -2.00 -14.21
CA ILE A 243 0.74 -3.17 -13.71
C ILE A 243 1.42 -3.65 -12.41
N PRO A 244 0.68 -3.80 -11.30
CA PRO A 244 1.24 -4.31 -10.05
C PRO A 244 1.83 -5.72 -10.25
N LYS A 245 2.98 -5.98 -9.64
CA LYS A 245 3.59 -7.31 -9.68
C LYS A 245 2.70 -8.34 -8.98
N GLY A 246 2.57 -9.52 -9.55
CA GLY A 246 1.84 -10.64 -8.94
C GLY A 246 0.34 -10.67 -9.24
N VAL A 247 -0.16 -9.81 -10.13
CA VAL A 247 -1.55 -9.87 -10.61
C VAL A 247 -1.66 -10.63 -11.93
N GLU A 248 -2.77 -11.30 -12.15
CA GLU A 248 -3.22 -11.78 -13.47
C GLU A 248 -3.94 -10.60 -14.14
N TYR A 249 -3.29 -10.02 -15.18
CA TYR A 249 -3.80 -8.82 -15.85
C TYR A 249 -4.68 -9.17 -17.03
N VAL A 250 -5.90 -8.64 -17.05
CA VAL A 250 -6.89 -8.82 -18.11
C VAL A 250 -7.26 -7.46 -18.70
N PRO A 251 -6.77 -7.11 -19.89
CA PRO A 251 -7.14 -5.85 -20.54
C PRO A 251 -8.56 -5.91 -21.09
N VAL A 252 -9.32 -4.85 -20.82
CA VAL A 252 -10.67 -4.61 -21.33
C VAL A 252 -10.75 -3.17 -21.84
N ASP A 253 -11.72 -2.84 -22.69
CA ASP A 253 -11.88 -1.48 -23.22
C ASP A 253 -13.28 -0.89 -22.96
N SER A 254 -14.33 -1.67 -23.11
CA SER A 254 -15.72 -1.23 -23.00
C SER A 254 -16.45 -1.86 -21.82
N ALA A 255 -17.64 -1.38 -21.51
CA ALA A 255 -18.52 -1.99 -20.51
C ALA A 255 -18.88 -3.44 -20.87
N GLU A 256 -19.04 -3.73 -22.13
CA GLU A 256 -19.39 -5.07 -22.63
C GLU A 256 -18.20 -6.05 -22.45
N SER A 257 -16.99 -5.67 -22.88
CA SER A 257 -15.78 -6.51 -22.67
C SER A 257 -15.45 -6.71 -21.20
N MET A 258 -15.68 -5.69 -20.35
CA MET A 258 -15.53 -5.82 -18.90
C MET A 258 -16.58 -6.78 -18.32
N GLN A 259 -17.83 -6.73 -18.76
CA GLN A 259 -18.87 -7.66 -18.31
C GLN A 259 -18.51 -9.12 -18.68
N GLU A 260 -18.06 -9.35 -19.91
CA GLU A 260 -17.65 -10.68 -20.37
C GLU A 260 -16.48 -11.22 -19.55
N ALA A 261 -15.46 -10.38 -19.31
CA ALA A 261 -14.30 -10.75 -18.52
C ALA A 261 -14.70 -11.08 -17.07
N VAL A 262 -15.42 -10.18 -16.38
CA VAL A 262 -15.90 -10.42 -15.01
C VAL A 262 -16.70 -11.72 -14.91
N ASN A 263 -17.62 -11.95 -15.83
CA ASN A 263 -18.46 -13.17 -15.83
C ASN A 263 -17.62 -14.44 -16.00
N SER A 264 -16.53 -14.40 -16.79
CA SER A 264 -15.69 -15.57 -17.01
C SER A 264 -14.93 -16.05 -15.77
N TYR A 265 -14.67 -15.14 -14.81
CA TYR A 265 -13.98 -15.45 -13.56
C TYR A 265 -14.91 -15.56 -12.35
N TYR A 266 -16.17 -15.10 -12.46
CA TYR A 266 -17.06 -14.89 -11.31
C TYR A 266 -17.26 -16.13 -10.44
N GLU A 267 -17.52 -17.29 -11.02
CA GLU A 267 -17.76 -18.53 -10.29
C GLU A 267 -16.55 -18.98 -9.46
N SER A 268 -15.33 -18.71 -9.93
CA SER A 268 -14.08 -19.08 -9.27
C SER A 268 -13.52 -18.01 -8.34
N THR A 269 -14.24 -16.90 -8.17
CA THR A 269 -13.79 -15.73 -7.41
C THR A 269 -14.47 -15.68 -6.04
N ASP A 270 -13.69 -15.47 -4.97
CA ASP A 270 -14.21 -15.27 -3.62
C ASP A 270 -14.69 -13.82 -3.38
N VAL A 271 -14.02 -12.83 -3.97
CA VAL A 271 -14.32 -11.41 -3.77
C VAL A 271 -14.25 -10.66 -5.09
N VAL A 272 -15.28 -9.89 -5.41
CA VAL A 272 -15.28 -8.96 -6.55
C VAL A 272 -15.29 -7.53 -6.04
N ILE A 273 -14.33 -6.72 -6.49
CA ILE A 273 -14.21 -5.30 -6.15
C ILE A 273 -14.35 -4.47 -7.43
N MET A 274 -15.51 -3.89 -7.63
CA MET A 274 -15.86 -3.10 -8.81
C MET A 274 -15.42 -1.64 -8.64
N ALA A 275 -14.11 -1.37 -8.86
CA ALA A 275 -13.52 -0.03 -8.73
C ALA A 275 -13.39 0.72 -10.08
N ALA A 276 -13.72 0.07 -11.20
CA ALA A 276 -13.78 0.71 -12.51
C ALA A 276 -14.92 1.73 -12.59
N ALA A 277 -14.71 2.79 -13.36
CA ALA A 277 -15.75 3.73 -13.76
C ALA A 277 -16.37 3.26 -15.08
N VAL A 278 -17.38 2.41 -14.97
CA VAL A 278 -18.12 1.87 -16.13
C VAL A 278 -19.08 2.92 -16.63
N SER A 279 -19.10 3.15 -17.95
CA SER A 279 -20.03 4.11 -18.58
C SER A 279 -21.45 3.57 -18.55
N ASP A 280 -22.42 4.41 -18.16
CA ASP A 280 -23.85 4.06 -18.12
C ASP A 280 -24.46 3.88 -19.51
N PHE A 281 -23.86 4.53 -20.51
CA PHE A 281 -24.37 4.56 -21.88
C PHE A 281 -23.26 4.29 -22.90
N ARG A 282 -23.63 3.66 -24.01
CA ARG A 282 -22.81 3.51 -25.22
C ARG A 282 -23.56 4.01 -26.43
N VAL A 283 -22.83 4.23 -27.52
CA VAL A 283 -23.43 4.59 -28.82
C VAL A 283 -24.23 3.39 -29.36
N ALA A 284 -25.47 3.64 -29.78
CA ALA A 284 -26.35 2.61 -30.34
C ALA A 284 -25.76 1.94 -31.57
N ASN A 285 -25.11 2.73 -32.44
CA ASN A 285 -24.52 2.27 -33.70
C ASN A 285 -23.07 2.78 -33.79
N LYS A 286 -22.11 1.90 -33.50
CA LYS A 286 -20.69 2.15 -33.64
C LYS A 286 -20.32 2.26 -35.12
N ALA A 287 -19.70 3.37 -35.54
CA ALA A 287 -19.25 3.52 -36.92
C ALA A 287 -18.00 2.68 -37.20
N PRO A 288 -17.99 1.86 -38.28
CA PRO A 288 -16.83 1.02 -38.62
C PRO A 288 -15.64 1.81 -39.16
N GLN A 289 -15.86 3.05 -39.60
CA GLN A 289 -14.87 3.97 -40.13
C GLN A 289 -14.94 5.32 -39.40
N LYS A 290 -13.82 6.06 -39.37
CA LYS A 290 -13.77 7.40 -38.81
C LYS A 290 -14.82 8.30 -39.46
N ILE A 291 -15.75 8.83 -38.68
CA ILE A 291 -16.77 9.77 -39.12
C ILE A 291 -16.08 11.06 -39.58
N LYS A 292 -16.36 11.48 -40.82
CA LYS A 292 -15.80 12.74 -41.39
C LYS A 292 -16.39 13.97 -40.70
N LYS A 293 -15.69 15.10 -40.79
CA LYS A 293 -16.16 16.37 -40.23
C LYS A 293 -17.51 16.75 -40.86
N MET A 294 -18.44 17.15 -39.98
CA MET A 294 -19.77 17.68 -40.28
C MET A 294 -19.98 18.93 -39.45
N GLU A 295 -20.94 19.78 -39.79
CA GLU A 295 -21.28 21.00 -39.03
C GLU A 295 -21.87 20.62 -37.66
N SER A 296 -22.64 19.54 -37.57
CA SER A 296 -23.20 18.99 -36.34
C SER A 296 -23.28 17.49 -36.41
N MET A 297 -23.26 16.84 -35.24
CA MET A 297 -23.40 15.38 -35.12
C MET A 297 -24.28 15.07 -33.90
N THR A 298 -25.27 14.24 -34.07
CA THR A 298 -26.08 13.67 -33.00
C THR A 298 -25.68 12.21 -32.77
N LEU A 299 -25.58 11.81 -31.52
CA LEU A 299 -25.32 10.43 -31.11
C LEU A 299 -26.54 9.86 -30.40
N ASP A 300 -27.07 8.76 -30.89
CA ASP A 300 -28.06 7.97 -30.19
C ASP A 300 -27.35 7.09 -29.16
N LEU A 301 -27.75 7.22 -27.89
CA LEU A 301 -27.15 6.47 -26.79
C LEU A 301 -28.12 5.43 -26.26
N VAL A 302 -27.62 4.23 -26.02
CA VAL A 302 -28.34 3.13 -25.36
C VAL A 302 -27.66 2.79 -24.05
N LYS A 303 -28.45 2.35 -23.08
CA LYS A 303 -27.95 1.98 -21.76
C LYS A 303 -27.05 0.76 -21.79
N ASN A 304 -25.93 0.81 -21.09
CA ASN A 304 -25.07 -0.34 -20.82
C ASN A 304 -25.70 -1.26 -19.75
N PRO A 305 -25.38 -2.55 -19.75
CA PRO A 305 -25.77 -3.44 -18.66
C PRO A 305 -25.13 -2.99 -17.34
N ASP A 306 -25.88 -3.14 -16.25
CA ASP A 306 -25.37 -2.89 -14.90
C ASP A 306 -24.66 -4.16 -14.40
N ILE A 307 -23.35 -4.23 -14.62
CA ILE A 307 -22.54 -5.40 -14.29
C ILE A 307 -22.71 -5.80 -12.83
N LEU A 308 -22.54 -4.84 -11.92
CA LEU A 308 -22.58 -5.09 -10.48
C LEU A 308 -23.97 -5.58 -10.00
N LYS A 309 -25.02 -5.07 -10.60
CA LYS A 309 -26.39 -5.56 -10.34
C LYS A 309 -26.54 -7.01 -10.80
N GLY A 310 -26.09 -7.33 -12.02
CA GLY A 310 -26.13 -8.69 -12.54
C GLY A 310 -25.36 -9.68 -11.67
N LEU A 311 -24.18 -9.30 -11.17
CA LEU A 311 -23.43 -10.12 -10.21
C LEU A 311 -24.20 -10.35 -8.89
N GLY A 312 -24.84 -9.30 -8.38
CA GLY A 312 -25.64 -9.39 -7.16
C GLY A 312 -26.87 -10.32 -7.28
N GLU A 313 -27.47 -10.40 -8.46
CA GLU A 313 -28.59 -11.30 -8.77
C GLU A 313 -28.16 -12.78 -8.83
N HIS A 314 -26.90 -13.04 -9.24
CA HIS A 314 -26.32 -14.40 -9.35
C HIS A 314 -25.36 -14.75 -8.21
N LYS A 315 -25.31 -13.93 -7.17
CA LYS A 315 -24.41 -14.10 -6.04
C LYS A 315 -24.71 -15.37 -5.25
N THR A 316 -23.67 -16.17 -5.01
CA THR A 316 -23.74 -17.39 -4.18
C THR A 316 -22.85 -17.23 -2.95
N HIS A 317 -21.54 -17.42 -3.09
CA HIS A 317 -20.55 -17.33 -2.02
C HIS A 317 -19.71 -16.04 -2.08
N GLN A 318 -19.74 -15.35 -3.22
CA GLN A 318 -18.89 -14.19 -3.47
C GLN A 318 -19.20 -13.04 -2.51
N LEU A 319 -18.16 -12.28 -2.15
CA LEU A 319 -18.26 -10.99 -1.50
C LEU A 319 -18.20 -9.89 -2.56
N LEU A 320 -19.24 -9.04 -2.62
CA LEU A 320 -19.34 -7.98 -3.61
C LEU A 320 -19.08 -6.60 -2.99
N VAL A 321 -18.04 -5.92 -3.49
CA VAL A 321 -17.69 -4.56 -3.12
C VAL A 321 -17.91 -3.63 -4.30
N GLY A 322 -18.77 -2.62 -4.11
CA GLY A 322 -19.03 -1.59 -5.11
C GLY A 322 -18.33 -0.27 -4.77
N PHE A 323 -18.26 0.61 -5.77
CA PHE A 323 -17.86 2.00 -5.63
C PHE A 323 -18.98 2.93 -6.11
N ALA A 324 -19.16 4.04 -5.43
CA ALA A 324 -20.04 5.13 -5.85
C ALA A 324 -19.33 6.48 -5.68
N ALA A 325 -19.61 7.39 -6.59
CA ALA A 325 -19.20 8.79 -6.52
C ALA A 325 -20.48 9.62 -6.46
N GLU A 326 -20.71 10.30 -5.34
CA GLU A 326 -21.92 11.09 -5.09
C GLU A 326 -21.55 12.52 -4.76
N THR A 327 -22.41 13.46 -5.12
CA THR A 327 -22.25 14.88 -4.83
C THR A 327 -23.15 15.37 -3.70
N GLU A 328 -24.20 14.60 -3.36
CA GLU A 328 -25.18 14.91 -2.31
C GLU A 328 -25.80 13.60 -1.79
N HIS A 329 -26.33 13.62 -0.58
CA HIS A 329 -27.01 12.47 0.07
C HIS A 329 -26.24 11.16 -0.04
N VAL A 330 -24.90 11.23 0.15
CA VAL A 330 -23.94 10.13 -0.11
C VAL A 330 -24.36 8.83 0.58
N VAL A 331 -24.81 8.92 1.84
CA VAL A 331 -25.21 7.76 2.64
C VAL A 331 -26.52 7.17 2.12
N ASP A 332 -27.53 7.99 1.88
CA ASP A 332 -28.88 7.52 1.51
C ASP A 332 -28.85 6.85 0.13
N TYR A 333 -28.25 7.52 -0.88
CA TYR A 333 -28.11 6.96 -2.23
C TYR A 333 -27.19 5.74 -2.25
N GLY A 334 -26.14 5.77 -1.42
CA GLY A 334 -25.25 4.62 -1.28
C GLY A 334 -25.95 3.41 -0.68
N MET A 335 -26.73 3.58 0.39
CA MET A 335 -27.50 2.50 1.01
C MET A 335 -28.56 1.91 0.09
N ASP A 336 -29.21 2.73 -0.73
CA ASP A 336 -30.14 2.23 -1.77
C ASP A 336 -29.39 1.34 -2.79
N LYS A 337 -28.19 1.74 -3.23
CA LYS A 337 -27.33 0.92 -4.10
C LYS A 337 -26.90 -0.39 -3.44
N VAL A 338 -26.54 -0.38 -2.15
CA VAL A 338 -26.18 -1.58 -1.39
C VAL A 338 -27.32 -2.60 -1.45
N ARG A 339 -28.56 -2.15 -1.19
CA ARG A 339 -29.74 -3.03 -1.17
C ARG A 339 -30.10 -3.53 -2.57
N ARG A 340 -30.21 -2.61 -3.56
CA ARG A 340 -30.66 -2.98 -4.92
C ARG A 340 -29.69 -3.87 -5.66
N LYS A 341 -28.38 -3.79 -5.34
CA LYS A 341 -27.34 -4.57 -6.01
C LYS A 341 -26.80 -5.72 -5.16
N ASN A 342 -27.43 -6.00 -4.01
CA ASN A 342 -27.06 -7.08 -3.09
C ASN A 342 -25.57 -7.07 -2.71
N LEU A 343 -25.02 -5.87 -2.37
CA LEU A 343 -23.62 -5.69 -2.02
C LEU A 343 -23.35 -6.04 -0.57
N ASP A 344 -22.14 -6.52 -0.29
CA ASP A 344 -21.65 -6.71 1.08
C ASP A 344 -21.00 -5.43 1.61
N MET A 345 -20.44 -4.60 0.72
CA MET A 345 -19.87 -3.29 1.05
C MET A 345 -19.95 -2.34 -0.15
N LEU A 346 -20.17 -1.06 0.13
CA LEU A 346 -20.03 0.01 -0.85
C LEU A 346 -19.04 1.07 -0.32
N VAL A 347 -18.07 1.43 -1.12
CA VAL A 347 -17.18 2.59 -0.88
C VAL A 347 -17.80 3.80 -1.57
N ALA A 348 -18.45 4.66 -0.79
CA ALA A 348 -19.13 5.84 -1.29
C ALA A 348 -18.24 7.07 -1.12
N ASN A 349 -17.71 7.58 -2.25
CA ASN A 349 -16.86 8.77 -2.28
C ASN A 349 -17.72 10.03 -2.36
N ASP A 350 -17.42 11.02 -1.53
CA ASP A 350 -17.95 12.38 -1.64
C ASP A 350 -17.10 13.18 -2.63
N VAL A 351 -17.59 13.34 -3.86
CA VAL A 351 -16.88 14.07 -4.92
C VAL A 351 -17.30 15.55 -5.01
N SER A 352 -18.09 16.06 -4.08
CA SER A 352 -18.40 17.49 -3.97
C SER A 352 -17.18 18.32 -3.52
N LYS A 353 -16.20 17.67 -2.87
CA LYS A 353 -14.99 18.30 -2.33
C LYS A 353 -13.86 18.31 -3.35
N SER A 354 -13.12 19.40 -3.44
CA SER A 354 -12.05 19.61 -4.43
C SER A 354 -10.85 18.67 -4.27
N ASN A 355 -10.68 18.03 -3.10
CA ASN A 355 -9.59 17.13 -2.73
C ASN A 355 -10.01 15.65 -2.73
N ALA A 356 -11.23 15.32 -3.18
CA ALA A 356 -11.73 13.95 -3.29
C ALA A 356 -12.29 13.68 -4.69
N GLY A 357 -12.11 12.47 -5.22
CA GLY A 357 -12.70 12.05 -6.50
C GLY A 357 -11.71 11.56 -7.56
N PHE A 358 -12.07 11.78 -8.83
CA PHE A 358 -11.27 11.34 -9.97
C PHE A 358 -9.99 12.19 -10.14
N ASN A 359 -8.88 11.59 -10.57
CA ASN A 359 -7.58 12.21 -10.86
C ASN A 359 -6.83 12.85 -9.67
N VAL A 360 -7.34 12.80 -8.46
CA VAL A 360 -6.61 13.19 -7.24
C VAL A 360 -6.05 11.96 -6.54
N ASP A 361 -5.06 12.15 -5.67
CA ASP A 361 -4.38 11.05 -4.97
C ASP A 361 -5.04 10.67 -3.65
N THR A 362 -6.04 11.45 -3.21
CA THR A 362 -6.80 11.24 -1.98
C THR A 362 -8.27 10.93 -2.25
N ASN A 363 -8.93 10.32 -1.27
CA ASN A 363 -10.38 10.10 -1.23
C ASN A 363 -10.91 10.33 0.18
N GLU A 364 -12.22 10.66 0.25
CA GLU A 364 -12.99 10.87 1.47
C GLU A 364 -14.44 10.41 1.25
N GLY A 365 -15.14 9.89 2.28
CA GLY A 365 -16.52 9.45 2.15
C GLY A 365 -16.96 8.48 3.23
N TYR A 366 -17.57 7.36 2.83
CA TYR A 366 -18.16 6.38 3.74
C TYR A 366 -17.95 4.95 3.25
N PHE A 367 -17.78 4.03 4.20
CA PHE A 367 -18.01 2.60 3.98
C PHE A 367 -19.44 2.29 4.41
N LEU A 368 -20.22 1.71 3.51
CA LEU A 368 -21.62 1.37 3.72
C LEU A 368 -21.83 -0.15 3.63
N TYR A 369 -22.60 -0.70 4.54
CA TYR A 369 -22.86 -2.14 4.66
C TYR A 369 -24.35 -2.40 4.77
N PRO A 370 -24.86 -3.59 4.39
CA PRO A 370 -26.29 -3.90 4.47
C PRO A 370 -26.84 -3.90 5.90
N ASN A 371 -26.03 -4.31 6.89
CA ASN A 371 -26.48 -4.57 8.26
C ASN A 371 -25.60 -3.92 9.35
N LYS A 372 -24.81 -2.88 9.01
CA LYS A 372 -23.99 -2.13 9.95
C LYS A 372 -24.20 -0.63 9.74
N GLU A 373 -23.92 0.15 10.79
CA GLU A 373 -23.90 1.62 10.67
C GLU A 373 -22.82 2.08 9.67
N PRO A 374 -23.07 3.17 8.93
CA PRO A 374 -22.10 3.77 8.04
C PRO A 374 -20.80 4.13 8.78
N LYS A 375 -19.65 3.74 8.26
CA LYS A 375 -18.35 4.06 8.82
C LYS A 375 -17.75 5.20 8.02
N ILE A 376 -17.37 6.28 8.71
CA ILE A 376 -16.72 7.44 8.08
C ILE A 376 -15.34 7.03 7.53
N MET A 377 -15.07 7.41 6.30
CA MET A 377 -13.79 7.31 5.62
C MET A 377 -13.15 8.72 5.62
N PRO A 378 -12.18 9.01 6.50
CA PRO A 378 -11.50 10.29 6.52
C PRO A 378 -10.69 10.50 5.23
N ASN A 379 -10.31 11.76 4.96
CA ASN A 379 -9.45 12.05 3.82
C ASN A 379 -8.10 11.34 3.98
N MET A 380 -7.77 10.47 3.03
CA MET A 380 -6.54 9.70 3.05
C MET A 380 -6.02 9.40 1.64
N GLN A 381 -4.76 9.03 1.53
CA GLN A 381 -4.13 8.62 0.29
C GLN A 381 -4.79 7.33 -0.26
N LYS A 382 -4.92 7.21 -1.58
CA LYS A 382 -5.51 6.03 -2.23
C LYS A 382 -4.80 4.72 -1.89
N SER A 383 -3.50 4.76 -1.66
CA SER A 383 -2.73 3.59 -1.21
C SER A 383 -3.07 3.15 0.21
N GLU A 384 -3.36 4.09 1.09
CA GLU A 384 -3.83 3.82 2.45
C GLU A 384 -5.26 3.31 2.44
N LEU A 385 -6.15 3.99 1.68
CA LEU A 385 -7.53 3.55 1.50
C LEU A 385 -7.62 2.13 0.94
N ALA A 386 -6.76 1.76 0.01
CA ALA A 386 -6.70 0.41 -0.54
C ALA A 386 -6.43 -0.64 0.56
N ARG A 387 -5.52 -0.35 1.50
CA ARG A 387 -5.25 -1.22 2.65
C ARG A 387 -6.46 -1.32 3.58
N TYR A 388 -7.14 -0.19 3.83
CA TYR A 388 -8.39 -0.18 4.60
C TYR A 388 -9.45 -1.05 3.95
N ILE A 389 -9.69 -0.91 2.65
CA ILE A 389 -10.67 -1.72 1.90
C ILE A 389 -10.35 -3.21 2.00
N ILE A 390 -9.09 -3.59 1.82
CA ILE A 390 -8.67 -4.99 1.95
C ILE A 390 -8.82 -5.48 3.40
N GLY A 391 -8.55 -4.64 4.41
CA GLY A 391 -8.83 -4.93 5.81
C GLY A 391 -10.32 -5.23 6.07
N GLU A 392 -11.23 -4.39 5.57
CA GLU A 392 -12.69 -4.62 5.68
C GLU A 392 -13.12 -5.90 4.94
N VAL A 393 -12.53 -6.19 3.77
CA VAL A 393 -12.78 -7.44 3.03
C VAL A 393 -12.36 -8.66 3.85
N ILE A 394 -11.21 -8.62 4.51
CA ILE A 394 -10.74 -9.69 5.40
C ILE A 394 -11.72 -9.92 6.57
N GLU A 395 -12.18 -8.82 7.20
CA GLU A 395 -13.17 -8.90 8.29
C GLU A 395 -14.50 -9.51 7.81
N LEU A 396 -14.99 -9.10 6.64
CA LEU A 396 -16.22 -9.62 6.07
C LEU A 396 -16.11 -11.11 5.71
N LEU A 397 -14.97 -11.55 5.17
CA LEU A 397 -14.72 -12.97 4.88
C LEU A 397 -14.64 -13.85 6.14
N ALA A 398 -14.18 -13.29 7.26
CA ALA A 398 -14.08 -14.02 8.52
C ALA A 398 -15.44 -14.26 9.20
N VAL A 399 -16.47 -13.49 8.85
CA VAL A 399 -17.84 -13.58 9.40
C VAL A 399 -18.76 -14.41 8.49
N LYS A 400 -18.39 -14.62 7.22
CA LYS A 400 -19.15 -15.39 6.22
C LYS A 400 -18.74 -16.87 6.19
#